data_8fe69eabaa7c251275508950ad719873
#
_entry.id   8fe69eabaa7c251275508950ad719873
#
_cell.length_a   1.000
_cell.length_b   1.000
_cell.length_c   1.000
_cell.angle_alpha   90.00
_cell.angle_beta   90.00
_cell.angle_gamma   90.00
#
_symmetry.space_group_name_H-M   'P 1'
#
loop_
_entity.id
_entity.type
_entity.pdbx_description
1 polymer ?
#
loop_
_entity_poly.entity_id
_entity_poly.type
_entity_poly.pdbx_seq_one_letter_code
_entity_poly.pdbx_strand_id
1 'polypeptide(L)'
;YMNRKDLKIGVLYSTEESSSPIQVANLKEAAKSYPGMEILDSAVADITTIDAKTTELLSRGADCLVNLLDNTVVGKLETNILPLTNEARIPVFGSEIEQVKIGCLASASIDYITVGKSAGAAAAKILAGTPAGDIPVATITDPTVYYNSRVAAELRIAIPAEPGTDVA
;
A
#
# COMPACT_ATOMS: atom_id res chain seq x y z
N TYR A 1 -9.45 -8.78 -7.37
CA TYR A 1 -9.51 -9.51 -6.11
C TYR A 1 -10.87 -9.38 -5.41
N MET A 2 -11.38 -8.19 -5.16
CA MET A 2 -12.63 -7.99 -4.41
C MET A 2 -13.91 -8.12 -5.25
N ASN A 3 -13.83 -8.00 -6.55
CA ASN A 3 -14.97 -8.12 -7.50
C ASN A 3 -16.23 -7.31 -7.10
N ARG A 4 -16.04 -6.17 -6.43
CA ARG A 4 -17.08 -5.23 -5.97
C ARG A 4 -16.63 -3.81 -6.26
N LYS A 5 -17.60 -2.89 -6.41
CA LYS A 5 -17.34 -1.47 -6.66
C LYS A 5 -17.65 -0.58 -5.44
N ASP A 6 -18.46 -1.08 -4.53
CA ASP A 6 -18.96 -0.39 -3.32
C ASP A 6 -18.15 -0.77 -2.07
N LEU A 7 -16.83 -0.63 -2.15
CA LEU A 7 -15.92 -1.04 -1.07
C LEU A 7 -15.71 0.06 -0.04
N LYS A 8 -15.71 -0.34 1.24
CA LYS A 8 -15.18 0.44 2.35
C LYS A 8 -13.73 0.06 2.57
N ILE A 9 -12.83 0.97 2.28
CA ILE A 9 -11.39 0.75 2.34
C ILE A 9 -10.85 1.42 3.61
N GLY A 10 -10.37 0.62 4.55
CA GLY A 10 -9.70 1.10 5.76
C GLY A 10 -8.27 1.55 5.46
N VAL A 11 -7.83 2.63 6.07
CA VAL A 11 -6.44 3.09 6.01
C VAL A 11 -5.99 3.64 7.36
N LEU A 12 -4.86 3.11 7.84
CA LEU A 12 -4.14 3.64 9.00
C LEU A 12 -3.02 4.55 8.53
N TYR A 13 -2.79 5.65 9.21
CA TYR A 13 -1.68 6.55 8.89
C TYR A 13 -1.17 7.27 10.12
N SER A 14 0.15 7.50 10.19
CA SER A 14 0.77 8.28 11.25
C SER A 14 0.57 9.78 11.02
N THR A 15 0.29 10.51 12.08
CA THR A 15 0.27 11.97 12.06
C THR A 15 1.69 12.57 12.16
N GLU A 16 2.67 11.77 12.57
CA GLU A 16 4.07 12.16 12.72
C GLU A 16 4.83 12.14 11.39
N GLU A 17 4.34 11.42 10.38
CA GLU A 17 4.94 11.37 9.05
C GLU A 17 4.24 12.35 8.09
N SER A 18 4.94 13.39 7.66
CA SER A 18 4.38 14.45 6.80
C SER A 18 3.82 13.95 5.47
N SER A 19 4.33 12.82 4.94
CA SER A 19 3.87 12.21 3.69
C SER A 19 2.55 11.47 3.85
N SER A 20 2.25 10.94 5.03
CA SER A 20 1.12 10.04 5.25
C SER A 20 -0.25 10.72 5.08
N PRO A 21 -0.51 11.91 5.62
CA PRO A 21 -1.75 12.64 5.35
C PRO A 21 -1.94 12.96 3.86
N ILE A 22 -0.85 13.22 3.12
CA ILE A 22 -0.89 13.49 1.69
C ILE A 22 -1.30 12.21 0.92
N GLN A 23 -0.73 11.06 1.28
CA GLN A 23 -1.10 9.78 0.68
C GLN A 23 -2.59 9.45 0.91
N VAL A 24 -3.10 9.70 2.13
CA VAL A 24 -4.54 9.53 2.45
C VAL A 24 -5.39 10.48 1.63
N ALA A 25 -5.00 11.74 1.49
CA ALA A 25 -5.71 12.71 0.66
C ALA A 25 -5.77 12.27 -0.82
N ASN A 26 -4.64 11.78 -1.36
CA ASN A 26 -4.58 11.25 -2.72
C ASN A 26 -5.46 9.99 -2.89
N LEU A 27 -5.50 9.11 -1.90
CA LEU A 27 -6.36 7.93 -1.92
C LEU A 27 -7.85 8.34 -1.92
N LYS A 28 -8.23 9.29 -1.10
CA LYS A 28 -9.60 9.85 -1.08
C LYS A 28 -9.97 10.51 -2.40
N GLU A 29 -9.04 11.22 -3.02
CA GLU A 29 -9.27 11.84 -4.34
C GLU A 29 -9.45 10.77 -5.43
N ALA A 30 -8.59 9.76 -5.46
CA ALA A 30 -8.71 8.64 -6.39
C ALA A 30 -10.05 7.88 -6.22
N ALA A 31 -10.51 7.70 -4.99
CA ALA A 31 -11.77 7.02 -4.70
C ALA A 31 -13.00 7.72 -5.32
N LYS A 32 -12.96 9.04 -5.54
CA LYS A 32 -14.05 9.79 -6.20
C LYS A 32 -14.35 9.30 -7.62
N SER A 33 -13.38 8.70 -8.29
CA SER A 33 -13.54 8.11 -9.63
C SER A 33 -14.29 6.76 -9.61
N TYR A 34 -14.57 6.23 -8.42
CA TYR A 34 -15.20 4.93 -8.22
C TYR A 34 -16.47 5.08 -7.37
N PRO A 35 -17.66 5.30 -7.99
CA PRO A 35 -18.91 5.50 -7.26
C PRO A 35 -19.20 4.33 -6.29
N GLY A 36 -19.50 4.67 -5.05
CA GLY A 36 -19.75 3.71 -3.98
C GLY A 36 -18.53 3.30 -3.15
N MET A 37 -17.31 3.70 -3.57
CA MET A 37 -16.11 3.48 -2.77
C MET A 37 -16.00 4.51 -1.65
N GLU A 38 -15.75 4.04 -0.42
CA GLU A 38 -15.60 4.86 0.78
C GLU A 38 -14.21 4.63 1.42
N ILE A 39 -13.51 5.68 1.77
CA ILE A 39 -12.24 5.60 2.50
C ILE A 39 -12.51 5.86 3.99
N LEU A 40 -12.27 4.83 4.80
CA LEU A 40 -12.34 4.89 6.25
C LEU A 40 -10.93 5.13 6.78
N ASP A 41 -10.56 6.37 7.01
CA ASP A 41 -9.24 6.69 7.55
C ASP A 41 -9.24 6.71 9.09
N SER A 42 -8.11 6.31 9.68
CA SER A 42 -7.86 6.34 11.11
C SER A 42 -6.44 6.81 11.38
N ALA A 43 -6.33 7.98 12.01
CA ALA A 43 -5.05 8.60 12.36
C ALA A 43 -4.44 7.91 13.60
N VAL A 44 -3.15 7.64 13.55
CA VAL A 44 -2.34 7.05 14.61
C VAL A 44 -1.33 8.10 15.07
N ALA A 45 -1.60 8.73 16.20
CA ALA A 45 -0.67 9.65 16.86
C ALA A 45 0.27 8.92 17.83
N ASP A 46 -0.16 7.78 18.38
CA ASP A 46 0.61 6.92 19.26
C ASP A 46 0.53 5.49 18.73
N ILE A 47 1.68 4.92 18.39
CA ILE A 47 1.82 3.57 17.83
C ILE A 47 1.26 2.48 18.76
N THR A 48 1.21 2.70 20.05
CA THR A 48 0.63 1.76 21.00
C THR A 48 -0.88 1.58 20.81
N THR A 49 -1.54 2.49 20.09
CA THR A 49 -2.97 2.43 19.80
C THR A 49 -3.30 1.68 18.50
N ILE A 50 -2.29 1.15 17.79
CA ILE A 50 -2.47 0.55 16.46
C ILE A 50 -3.50 -0.58 16.44
N ASP A 51 -3.52 -1.44 17.46
CA ASP A 51 -4.48 -2.56 17.56
C ASP A 51 -5.92 -2.04 17.71
N ALA A 52 -6.11 -1.05 18.58
CA ALA A 52 -7.42 -0.42 18.79
C ALA A 52 -7.90 0.29 17.52
N LYS A 53 -6.99 0.97 16.81
CA LYS A 53 -7.29 1.66 15.55
C LYS A 53 -7.60 0.69 14.41
N THR A 54 -6.88 -0.44 14.34
CA THR A 54 -7.20 -1.51 13.40
C THR A 54 -8.58 -2.09 13.69
N THR A 55 -8.85 -2.43 14.94
CA THR A 55 -10.16 -2.97 15.37
C THR A 55 -11.30 -1.98 15.14
N GLU A 56 -11.05 -0.67 15.32
CA GLU A 56 -12.00 0.39 14.97
C GLU A 56 -12.39 0.34 13.49
N LEU A 57 -11.41 0.27 12.58
CA LEU A 57 -11.68 0.18 11.13
C LEU A 57 -12.48 -1.07 10.77
N LEU A 58 -12.13 -2.22 11.34
CA LEU A 58 -12.86 -3.46 11.14
C LEU A 58 -14.32 -3.34 11.62
N SER A 59 -14.56 -2.76 12.80
CA SER A 59 -15.89 -2.56 13.37
C SER A 59 -16.74 -1.56 12.58
N ARG A 60 -16.12 -0.62 11.89
CA ARG A 60 -16.78 0.32 10.95
C ARG A 60 -17.17 -0.36 9.63
N GLY A 61 -16.84 -1.63 9.46
CA GLY A 61 -17.18 -2.45 8.30
C GLY A 61 -16.24 -2.25 7.13
N ALA A 62 -14.95 -2.07 7.37
CA ALA A 62 -13.96 -2.09 6.30
C ALA A 62 -14.01 -3.45 5.55
N ASP A 63 -14.13 -3.43 4.24
CA ASP A 63 -14.10 -4.62 3.38
C ASP A 63 -12.66 -5.07 3.07
N CYS A 64 -11.72 -4.14 3.11
CA CYS A 64 -10.29 -4.36 3.01
C CYS A 64 -9.53 -3.21 3.66
N LEU A 65 -8.23 -3.40 3.93
CA LEU A 65 -7.33 -2.33 4.32
C LEU A 65 -6.32 -2.06 3.19
N VAL A 66 -5.89 -0.81 3.09
CA VAL A 66 -4.72 -0.41 2.29
C VAL A 66 -3.64 0.07 3.25
N ASN A 67 -2.47 -0.58 3.19
CA ASN A 67 -1.31 -0.18 3.97
C ASN A 67 -0.42 0.74 3.13
N LEU A 68 -0.22 1.97 3.60
CA LEU A 68 0.59 2.98 2.92
C LEU A 68 2.09 2.76 3.16
N LEU A 69 2.93 3.56 2.48
CA LEU A 69 4.35 3.69 2.79
C LEU A 69 4.54 4.67 3.97
N ASP A 70 4.16 4.19 5.15
CA ASP A 70 4.20 4.88 6.44
C ASP A 70 5.04 4.02 7.38
N ASN A 71 6.26 4.46 7.71
CA ASN A 71 7.22 3.64 8.47
C ASN A 71 6.68 3.23 9.85
N THR A 72 5.90 4.11 10.48
CA THR A 72 5.29 3.85 11.78
C THR A 72 4.28 2.70 11.68
N VAL A 73 3.37 2.77 10.70
CA VAL A 73 2.34 1.75 10.49
C VAL A 73 2.93 0.46 9.93
N VAL A 74 3.85 0.55 8.95
CA VAL A 74 4.56 -0.61 8.37
C VAL A 74 5.31 -1.39 9.44
N GLY A 75 5.93 -0.72 10.41
CA GLY A 75 6.62 -1.38 11.53
C GLY A 75 5.71 -2.24 12.42
N LYS A 76 4.38 -2.10 12.29
CA LYS A 76 3.37 -2.88 13.02
C LYS A 76 2.50 -3.75 12.12
N LEU A 77 2.78 -3.78 10.82
CA LEU A 77 1.98 -4.51 9.85
C LEU A 77 1.94 -6.00 10.18
N GLU A 78 3.10 -6.63 10.29
CA GLU A 78 3.21 -8.09 10.49
C GLU A 78 2.73 -8.54 11.88
N THR A 79 3.08 -7.78 12.92
CA THR A 79 2.89 -8.19 14.32
C THR A 79 1.54 -7.81 14.91
N ASN A 80 0.90 -6.77 14.39
CA ASN A 80 -0.32 -6.20 14.97
C ASN A 80 -1.49 -6.18 13.97
N ILE A 81 -1.29 -5.59 12.78
CA ILE A 81 -2.39 -5.37 11.83
C ILE A 81 -2.82 -6.67 11.16
N LEU A 82 -1.87 -7.42 10.55
CA LEU A 82 -2.18 -8.66 9.84
C LEU A 82 -2.84 -9.73 10.71
N PRO A 83 -2.44 -9.97 11.98
CA PRO A 83 -3.15 -10.92 12.83
C PRO A 83 -4.64 -10.57 13.02
N LEU A 84 -4.96 -9.30 13.28
CA LEU A 84 -6.34 -8.85 13.49
C LEU A 84 -7.17 -8.93 12.19
N THR A 85 -6.59 -8.52 11.07
CA THR A 85 -7.29 -8.56 9.78
C THR A 85 -7.48 -9.99 9.27
N ASN A 86 -6.51 -10.88 9.48
CA ASN A 86 -6.61 -12.30 9.13
C ASN A 86 -7.69 -13.02 9.95
N GLU A 87 -7.77 -12.76 11.28
CA GLU A 87 -8.84 -13.27 12.12
C GLU A 87 -10.22 -12.82 11.61
N ALA A 88 -10.33 -11.54 11.22
CA ALA A 88 -11.55 -10.99 10.64
C ALA A 88 -11.79 -11.43 9.18
N ARG A 89 -10.84 -12.11 8.52
CA ARG A 89 -10.82 -12.45 7.09
C ARG A 89 -10.94 -11.24 6.16
N ILE A 90 -10.34 -10.14 6.56
CA ILE A 90 -10.30 -8.89 5.80
C ILE A 90 -8.92 -8.77 5.13
N PRO A 91 -8.82 -8.71 3.78
CA PRO A 91 -7.55 -8.59 3.09
C PRO A 91 -6.89 -7.23 3.32
N VAL A 92 -5.55 -7.24 3.38
CA VAL A 92 -4.74 -6.02 3.37
C VAL A 92 -4.03 -5.93 2.03
N PHE A 93 -4.16 -4.80 1.35
CA PHE A 93 -3.39 -4.47 0.17
C PHE A 93 -2.19 -3.61 0.58
N GLY A 94 -1.01 -4.02 0.13
CA GLY A 94 0.24 -3.30 0.40
C GLY A 94 0.54 -2.24 -0.64
N SER A 95 1.53 -1.42 -0.36
CA SER A 95 2.07 -0.41 -1.28
C SER A 95 3.36 -0.84 -1.97
N GLU A 96 3.96 -1.96 -1.55
CA GLU A 96 5.21 -2.47 -2.11
C GLU A 96 5.35 -3.98 -1.88
N ILE A 97 6.33 -4.61 -2.57
CA ILE A 97 6.52 -6.06 -2.63
C ILE A 97 6.80 -6.70 -1.27
N GLU A 98 7.57 -6.08 -0.38
CA GLU A 98 7.92 -6.67 0.92
C GLU A 98 6.67 -6.81 1.81
N GLN A 99 5.74 -5.86 1.71
CA GLN A 99 4.46 -5.98 2.42
C GLN A 99 3.63 -7.18 1.92
N VAL A 100 3.71 -7.51 0.63
CA VAL A 100 3.03 -8.70 0.08
C VAL A 100 3.70 -9.99 0.57
N LYS A 101 5.03 -10.03 0.64
CA LYS A 101 5.79 -11.17 1.18
C LYS A 101 5.47 -11.47 2.63
N ILE A 102 5.25 -10.45 3.46
CA ILE A 102 4.94 -10.62 4.88
C ILE A 102 3.46 -10.88 5.17
N GLY A 103 2.57 -10.82 4.17
CA GLY A 103 1.18 -11.24 4.34
C GLY A 103 0.10 -10.32 3.77
N CYS A 104 0.44 -9.23 3.09
CA CYS A 104 -0.55 -8.51 2.29
C CYS A 104 -1.00 -9.36 1.09
N LEU A 105 -2.24 -9.15 0.66
CA LEU A 105 -2.82 -9.90 -0.47
C LEU A 105 -2.17 -9.57 -1.80
N ALA A 106 -2.01 -8.29 -2.08
CA ALA A 106 -1.41 -7.81 -3.32
C ALA A 106 -0.93 -6.36 -3.17
N SER A 107 -0.07 -5.93 -4.10
CA SER A 107 0.34 -4.54 -4.26
C SER A 107 0.52 -4.20 -5.74
N ALA A 108 0.37 -2.93 -6.08
CA ALA A 108 0.88 -2.36 -7.32
C ALA A 108 2.03 -1.44 -6.93
N SER A 109 3.26 -1.85 -7.17
CA SER A 109 4.44 -1.16 -6.66
C SER A 109 5.49 -0.89 -7.75
N ILE A 110 6.37 0.03 -7.46
CA ILE A 110 7.48 0.39 -8.35
C ILE A 110 8.59 -0.63 -8.15
N ASP A 111 9.21 -1.07 -9.26
CA ASP A 111 10.45 -1.84 -9.20
C ASP A 111 11.61 -0.96 -8.73
N TYR A 112 12.12 -1.22 -7.53
CA TYR A 112 13.23 -0.47 -6.94
C TYR A 112 14.54 -0.58 -7.72
N ILE A 113 14.75 -1.65 -8.51
CA ILE A 113 15.90 -1.79 -9.40
C ILE A 113 15.81 -0.75 -10.52
N THR A 114 14.62 -0.55 -11.08
CA THR A 114 14.36 0.50 -12.10
C THR A 114 14.55 1.89 -11.51
N VAL A 115 14.14 2.14 -10.28
CA VAL A 115 14.41 3.41 -9.57
C VAL A 115 15.92 3.64 -9.44
N GLY A 116 16.67 2.62 -8.98
CA GLY A 116 18.12 2.68 -8.83
C GLY A 116 18.85 2.94 -10.15
N LYS A 117 18.44 2.28 -11.23
CA LYS A 117 18.98 2.51 -12.58
C LYS A 117 18.73 3.94 -13.07
N SER A 118 17.54 4.47 -12.84
CA SER A 118 17.19 5.86 -13.19
C SER A 118 18.03 6.86 -12.42
N ALA A 119 18.20 6.67 -11.12
CA ALA A 119 19.06 7.50 -10.27
C ALA A 119 20.54 7.43 -10.72
N GLY A 120 21.04 6.22 -11.01
CA GLY A 120 22.40 6.03 -11.54
C GLY A 120 22.63 6.73 -12.89
N ALA A 121 21.65 6.69 -13.79
CA ALA A 121 21.71 7.40 -15.08
C ALA A 121 21.73 8.91 -14.88
N ALA A 122 20.99 9.46 -13.94
CA ALA A 122 21.04 10.89 -13.59
C ALA A 122 22.41 11.27 -13.01
N ALA A 123 22.94 10.48 -12.09
CA ALA A 123 24.27 10.68 -11.51
C ALA A 123 25.37 10.68 -12.60
N ALA A 124 25.32 9.75 -13.55
CA ALA A 124 26.28 9.67 -14.66
C ALA A 124 26.27 10.94 -15.52
N LYS A 125 25.10 11.54 -15.78
CA LYS A 125 24.98 12.81 -16.52
C LYS A 125 25.65 13.96 -15.76
N ILE A 126 25.46 14.04 -14.44
CA ILE A 126 26.08 15.06 -13.59
C ILE A 126 27.61 14.92 -13.61
N LEU A 127 28.11 13.69 -13.48
CA LEU A 127 29.55 13.41 -13.55
C LEU A 127 30.14 13.73 -14.93
N ALA A 128 29.36 13.65 -15.99
CA ALA A 128 29.74 14.05 -17.34
C ALA A 128 29.67 15.58 -17.59
N GLY A 129 29.30 16.36 -16.55
CA GLY A 129 29.27 17.83 -16.61
C GLY A 129 27.90 18.46 -16.86
N THR A 130 26.83 17.71 -16.91
CA THR A 130 25.47 18.27 -17.01
C THR A 130 25.08 18.89 -15.65
N PRO A 131 24.69 20.17 -15.58
CA PRO A 131 24.22 20.76 -14.34
C PRO A 131 23.02 19.99 -13.76
N ALA A 132 23.00 19.76 -12.45
CA ALA A 132 21.93 19.01 -11.82
C ALA A 132 20.52 19.64 -12.04
N GLY A 133 20.46 20.97 -12.12
CA GLY A 133 19.21 21.71 -12.39
C GLY A 133 18.64 21.50 -13.79
N ASP A 134 19.45 21.02 -14.74
CA ASP A 134 19.02 20.75 -16.12
C ASP A 134 18.52 19.30 -16.30
N ILE A 135 18.62 18.48 -15.26
CA ILE A 135 18.12 17.10 -15.30
C ILE A 135 16.68 17.07 -14.75
N PRO A 136 15.71 16.74 -15.60
CA PRO A 136 14.31 16.68 -15.15
C PRO A 136 14.11 15.59 -14.10
N VAL A 137 13.15 15.80 -13.19
CA VAL A 137 12.72 14.78 -12.26
C VAL A 137 12.12 13.60 -13.02
N ALA A 138 12.67 12.41 -12.83
CA ALA A 138 12.14 11.19 -13.42
C ALA A 138 10.95 10.68 -12.61
N THR A 139 9.83 10.41 -13.29
CA THR A 139 8.67 9.75 -12.70
C THR A 139 8.55 8.34 -13.27
N ILE A 140 8.44 7.35 -12.42
CA ILE A 140 8.18 5.96 -12.82
C ILE A 140 6.68 5.73 -12.74
N THR A 141 6.06 5.40 -13.88
CA THR A 141 4.59 5.33 -14.03
C THR A 141 4.05 3.91 -14.22
N ASP A 142 4.93 2.94 -14.48
CA ASP A 142 4.54 1.57 -14.77
C ASP A 142 4.71 0.68 -13.54
N PRO A 143 3.68 0.51 -12.71
CA PRO A 143 3.77 -0.35 -11.54
C PRO A 143 3.78 -1.83 -11.95
N THR A 144 4.55 -2.63 -11.22
CA THR A 144 4.45 -4.08 -11.26
C THR A 144 3.46 -4.54 -10.20
N VAL A 145 2.54 -5.42 -10.59
CA VAL A 145 1.60 -6.02 -9.64
C VAL A 145 2.23 -7.28 -9.05
N TYR A 146 2.21 -7.35 -7.72
CA TYR A 146 2.60 -8.52 -6.93
C TYR A 146 1.40 -9.02 -6.14
N TYR A 147 1.32 -10.34 -5.94
CA TYR A 147 0.27 -10.94 -5.11
C TYR A 147 0.82 -12.14 -4.33
N ASN A 148 0.11 -12.55 -3.29
CA ASN A 148 0.43 -13.68 -2.44
C ASN A 148 -0.68 -14.72 -2.58
N SER A 149 -0.39 -15.82 -3.32
CA SER A 149 -1.35 -16.88 -3.59
C SER A 149 -1.77 -17.64 -2.32
N ARG A 150 -0.86 -17.76 -1.33
CA ARG A 150 -1.17 -18.39 -0.04
C ARG A 150 -2.20 -17.55 0.74
N VAL A 151 -1.98 -16.23 0.84
CA VAL A 151 -2.93 -15.32 1.49
C VAL A 151 -4.29 -15.34 0.79
N ALA A 152 -4.30 -15.33 -0.56
CA ALA A 152 -5.53 -15.44 -1.32
C ALA A 152 -6.31 -16.72 -0.99
N ALA A 153 -5.61 -17.86 -0.90
CA ALA A 153 -6.22 -19.15 -0.55
C ALA A 153 -6.78 -19.16 0.89
N GLU A 154 -6.01 -18.64 1.87
CA GLU A 154 -6.43 -18.54 3.28
C GLU A 154 -7.67 -17.66 3.45
N LEU A 155 -7.74 -16.55 2.74
CA LEU A 155 -8.88 -15.63 2.75
C LEU A 155 -10.02 -16.08 1.82
N ARG A 156 -9.83 -17.12 1.00
CA ARG A 156 -10.77 -17.61 -0.02
C ARG A 156 -11.12 -16.55 -1.07
N ILE A 157 -10.13 -15.78 -1.46
CA ILE A 157 -10.26 -14.73 -2.48
C ILE A 157 -9.79 -15.31 -3.82
N ALA A 158 -10.61 -15.14 -4.86
CA ALA A 158 -10.27 -15.57 -6.20
C ALA A 158 -9.14 -14.71 -6.78
N ILE A 159 -8.12 -15.37 -7.33
CA ILE A 159 -7.03 -14.68 -8.02
C ILE A 159 -7.54 -14.30 -9.43
N PRO A 160 -7.36 -13.04 -9.88
CA PRO A 160 -7.71 -12.61 -11.23
C PRO A 160 -6.94 -13.39 -12.30
N ALA A 161 -7.44 -13.38 -13.56
CA ALA A 161 -6.77 -14.07 -14.67
C ALA A 161 -5.37 -13.51 -14.98
N GLU A 162 -5.17 -12.21 -14.77
CA GLU A 162 -3.87 -11.52 -14.91
C GLU A 162 -3.45 -10.91 -13.55
N PRO A 163 -3.01 -11.75 -12.59
CA PRO A 163 -2.83 -11.29 -11.21
C PRO A 163 -1.51 -10.54 -10.97
N GLY A 164 -0.55 -10.62 -11.88
CA GLY A 164 0.81 -10.16 -11.68
C GLY A 164 1.78 -11.28 -11.27
N THR A 165 2.81 -10.95 -10.48
CA THR A 165 3.84 -11.89 -10.00
C THR A 165 3.48 -12.44 -8.63
N ASP A 166 3.46 -13.76 -8.50
CA ASP A 166 3.28 -14.44 -7.21
C ASP A 166 4.56 -14.38 -6.39
N VAL A 167 4.42 -14.07 -5.10
CA VAL A 167 5.54 -13.96 -4.14
C VAL A 167 5.36 -14.83 -2.90
N ALA A 168 4.41 -15.80 -2.92
CA ALA A 168 4.14 -16.72 -1.82
C ALA A 168 5.27 -17.73 -1.60
#